data_29726c083be67d28463d33e7d8c31a41
#
_entry.id   29726c083be67d28463d33e7d8c31a41
#
_cell.length_a   1.000
_cell.length_b   1.000
_cell.length_c   1.000
_cell.angle_alpha   90.00
_cell.angle_beta   90.00
_cell.angle_gamma   90.00
#
_symmetry.space_group_name_H-M   'P 1'
#
loop_
_entity.id
_entity.type
_entity.pdbx_description
1 polymer ?
#
loop_
_entity_poly.entity_id
_entity_poly.type
_entity_poly.pdbx_seq_one_letter_code
_entity_poly.pdbx_strand_id
1 'polypeptide(L)'
;KELVLLGDSIIDNKVYVLDGEKSVLEHIQSKTDTKTVQLALDGATTDDVLDNQLNNISSEASHIVLSVGGNDLLNEIGFLMEDFKYTPNQVLERCYSLIAPVTKKYESIVTTLQTSKIRANLLLCTVYEGDLEGSVMYDDIAISSRTMLSLFNDSVYKTHNMFKTGILELRHIFTNKEDYANPIEPSHQGGEKLADKLVGWVNATG
;
A
#
# COMPACT_ATOMS: atom_id res chain seq x y z
N LYS A 1 5.95 23.07 -2.74
CA LYS A 1 5.94 21.62 -2.41
C LYS A 1 4.90 20.92 -3.26
N GLU A 2 5.22 19.73 -3.73
CA GLU A 2 4.29 18.84 -4.39
C GLU A 2 4.38 17.45 -3.75
N LEU A 3 3.24 16.92 -3.34
CA LEU A 3 3.06 15.56 -2.83
C LEU A 3 2.55 14.67 -3.97
N VAL A 4 3.27 13.61 -4.29
CA VAL A 4 2.86 12.59 -5.26
C VAL A 4 2.49 11.31 -4.54
N LEU A 5 1.32 10.78 -4.87
CA LEU A 5 0.78 9.54 -4.28
C LEU A 5 0.83 8.43 -5.33
N LEU A 6 1.61 7.38 -5.04
CA LEU A 6 1.77 6.20 -5.89
C LEU A 6 1.15 4.98 -5.20
N GLY A 7 0.56 4.11 -5.99
CA GLY A 7 0.08 2.82 -5.49
C GLY A 7 -1.31 2.44 -5.99
N ASP A 8 -2.10 1.91 -5.08
CA ASP A 8 -3.38 1.23 -5.35
C ASP A 8 -4.58 1.87 -4.62
N SER A 9 -5.64 1.09 -4.42
CA SER A 9 -6.90 1.49 -3.78
C SER A 9 -6.75 1.92 -2.31
N ILE A 10 -5.65 1.58 -1.63
CA ILE A 10 -5.37 2.10 -0.28
C ILE A 10 -5.32 3.64 -0.32
N ILE A 11 -4.86 4.21 -1.42
CA ILE A 11 -4.83 5.65 -1.67
C ILE A 11 -6.01 6.08 -2.55
N ASP A 12 -6.27 5.36 -3.64
CA ASP A 12 -7.37 5.66 -4.58
C ASP A 12 -8.68 4.99 -4.16
N ASN A 13 -9.23 5.43 -3.03
CA ASN A 13 -10.43 4.82 -2.44
C ASN A 13 -11.75 5.52 -2.81
N LYS A 14 -11.77 6.40 -3.81
CA LYS A 14 -12.96 7.23 -4.11
C LYS A 14 -14.22 6.41 -4.41
N VAL A 15 -14.08 5.26 -5.04
CA VAL A 15 -15.23 4.39 -5.39
C VAL A 15 -15.79 3.61 -4.20
N TYR A 16 -15.10 3.60 -3.07
CA TYR A 16 -15.47 2.86 -1.86
C TYR A 16 -16.08 3.74 -0.75
N VAL A 17 -16.05 5.06 -0.91
CA VAL A 17 -16.69 5.99 0.04
C VAL A 17 -18.09 6.36 -0.46
N LEU A 18 -18.99 6.67 0.48
CA LEU A 18 -20.38 7.02 0.17
C LEU A 18 -20.48 8.43 -0.43
N ASP A 19 -21.63 8.73 -1.04
CA ASP A 19 -21.94 10.07 -1.53
C ASP A 19 -21.85 11.10 -0.40
N GLY A 20 -21.05 12.16 -0.61
CA GLY A 20 -20.79 13.19 0.38
C GLY A 20 -19.64 12.90 1.34
N GLU A 21 -19.09 11.69 1.35
CA GLU A 21 -17.89 11.35 2.07
C GLU A 21 -16.63 11.64 1.25
N LYS A 22 -15.52 11.89 1.94
CA LYS A 22 -14.23 12.21 1.31
C LYS A 22 -13.38 10.96 1.14
N SER A 23 -12.72 10.87 -0.03
CA SER A 23 -11.61 9.94 -0.26
C SER A 23 -10.34 10.40 0.46
N VAL A 24 -9.29 9.56 0.45
CA VAL A 24 -7.95 9.90 0.97
C VAL A 24 -7.45 11.21 0.34
N LEU A 25 -7.53 11.33 -0.99
CA LEU A 25 -7.10 12.54 -1.70
C LEU A 25 -7.87 13.78 -1.24
N GLU A 26 -9.19 13.69 -1.16
CA GLU A 26 -10.05 14.81 -0.74
C GLU A 26 -9.80 15.22 0.72
N HIS A 27 -9.49 14.25 1.59
CA HIS A 27 -9.04 14.54 2.96
C HIS A 27 -7.71 15.30 2.97
N ILE A 28 -6.71 14.84 2.23
CA ILE A 28 -5.42 15.52 2.12
C ILE A 28 -5.62 16.97 1.63
N GLN A 29 -6.35 17.15 0.53
CA GLN A 29 -6.61 18.47 -0.07
C GLN A 29 -7.36 19.41 0.88
N SER A 30 -8.18 18.90 1.78
CA SER A 30 -8.88 19.70 2.77
C SER A 30 -8.03 20.10 3.98
N LYS A 31 -6.85 19.50 4.15
CA LYS A 31 -5.97 19.68 5.33
C LYS A 31 -4.66 20.39 5.03
N THR A 32 -4.32 20.60 3.76
CA THR A 32 -3.07 21.27 3.36
C THR A 32 -3.21 21.98 2.02
N ASP A 33 -2.49 23.08 1.86
CA ASP A 33 -2.33 23.79 0.58
C ASP A 33 -1.23 23.17 -0.30
N THR A 34 -0.57 22.11 0.15
CA THR A 34 0.44 21.39 -0.65
C THR A 34 -0.23 20.80 -1.89
N LYS A 35 0.26 21.14 -3.07
CA LYS A 35 -0.22 20.56 -4.32
C LYS A 35 -0.08 19.03 -4.23
N THR A 36 -1.18 18.31 -4.35
CA THR A 36 -1.22 16.85 -4.28
C THR A 36 -1.60 16.27 -5.63
N VAL A 37 -0.78 15.36 -6.14
CA VAL A 37 -0.98 14.63 -7.39
C VAL A 37 -1.15 13.16 -7.05
N GLN A 38 -2.31 12.61 -7.35
CA GLN A 38 -2.56 11.17 -7.21
C GLN A 38 -2.28 10.49 -8.54
N LEU A 39 -1.30 9.59 -8.54
CA LEU A 39 -1.02 8.65 -9.62
C LEU A 39 -1.44 7.23 -9.24
N ALA A 40 -1.69 7.01 -7.95
CA ALA A 40 -2.28 5.78 -7.43
C ALA A 40 -3.62 5.50 -8.14
N LEU A 41 -3.86 4.24 -8.47
CA LEU A 41 -5.04 3.79 -9.18
C LEU A 41 -5.60 2.53 -8.51
N ASP A 42 -6.91 2.50 -8.29
CA ASP A 42 -7.61 1.31 -7.79
C ASP A 42 -7.25 0.06 -8.60
N GLY A 43 -6.96 -1.04 -7.90
CA GLY A 43 -6.56 -2.31 -8.50
C GLY A 43 -5.10 -2.40 -8.96
N ALA A 44 -4.31 -1.33 -8.89
CA ALA A 44 -2.93 -1.33 -9.37
C ALA A 44 -2.04 -2.30 -8.60
N THR A 45 -1.10 -2.90 -9.32
CA THR A 45 -0.05 -3.79 -8.84
C THR A 45 1.32 -3.11 -8.86
N THR A 46 2.35 -3.79 -8.37
CA THR A 46 3.73 -3.32 -8.50
C THR A 46 4.16 -3.14 -9.96
N ASP A 47 3.64 -3.95 -10.90
CA ASP A 47 3.89 -3.77 -12.35
C ASP A 47 3.28 -2.46 -12.85
N ASP A 48 2.05 -2.13 -12.44
CA ASP A 48 1.40 -0.88 -12.85
C ASP A 48 2.15 0.36 -12.35
N VAL A 49 2.72 0.28 -11.15
CA VAL A 49 3.58 1.37 -10.65
C VAL A 49 4.84 1.50 -11.51
N LEU A 50 5.53 0.40 -11.80
CA LEU A 50 6.75 0.38 -12.61
C LEU A 50 6.52 0.89 -14.04
N ASP A 51 5.48 0.38 -14.70
CA ASP A 51 5.26 0.60 -16.13
C ASP A 51 4.57 1.94 -16.42
N ASN A 52 3.72 2.42 -15.49
CA ASN A 52 2.87 3.57 -15.73
C ASN A 52 3.10 4.72 -14.75
N GLN A 53 2.99 4.48 -13.42
CA GLN A 53 2.95 5.58 -12.45
C GLN A 53 4.29 6.32 -12.35
N LEU A 54 5.42 5.59 -12.32
CA LEU A 54 6.75 6.20 -12.22
C LEU A 54 7.06 7.19 -13.36
N ASN A 55 6.55 6.91 -14.56
CA ASN A 55 6.78 7.74 -15.75
C ASN A 55 6.03 9.09 -15.71
N ASN A 56 5.05 9.21 -14.80
CA ASN A 56 4.19 10.40 -14.68
C ASN A 56 4.53 11.27 -13.47
N ILE A 57 5.60 10.95 -12.74
CA ILE A 57 6.04 11.75 -11.60
C ILE A 57 6.62 13.08 -12.10
N SER A 58 6.09 14.17 -11.58
CA SER A 58 6.56 15.53 -11.87
C SER A 58 7.99 15.75 -11.34
N SER A 59 8.79 16.50 -12.09
CA SER A 59 10.11 16.96 -11.62
C SER A 59 10.02 17.88 -10.39
N GLU A 60 8.85 18.44 -10.11
CA GLU A 60 8.56 19.34 -8.98
C GLU A 60 8.19 18.55 -7.70
N ALA A 61 8.11 17.22 -7.77
CA ALA A 61 7.79 16.39 -6.63
C ALA A 61 8.81 16.59 -5.50
N SER A 62 8.34 16.99 -4.34
CA SER A 62 9.14 17.15 -3.12
C SER A 62 8.91 16.03 -2.10
N HIS A 63 7.76 15.36 -2.21
CA HIS A 63 7.36 14.24 -1.36
C HIS A 63 6.68 13.19 -2.22
N ILE A 64 7.03 11.94 -2.02
CA ILE A 64 6.45 10.78 -2.70
C ILE A 64 6.02 9.76 -1.65
N VAL A 65 4.78 9.31 -1.74
CA VAL A 65 4.24 8.21 -0.93
C VAL A 65 4.06 7.00 -1.83
N LEU A 66 4.49 5.84 -1.39
CA LEU A 66 4.31 4.56 -2.08
C LEU A 66 3.52 3.59 -1.20
N SER A 67 2.34 3.20 -1.67
CA SER A 67 1.48 2.19 -1.04
C SER A 67 1.00 1.20 -2.10
N VAL A 68 1.69 0.08 -2.23
CA VAL A 68 1.42 -0.95 -3.26
C VAL A 68 1.88 -2.33 -2.80
N GLY A 69 1.32 -3.37 -3.39
CA GLY A 69 1.67 -4.76 -3.16
C GLY A 69 0.50 -5.60 -2.64
N GLY A 70 -0.56 -4.97 -2.14
CA GLY A 70 -1.77 -5.66 -1.70
C GLY A 70 -2.42 -6.47 -2.82
N ASN A 71 -2.62 -5.86 -3.99
CA ASN A 71 -3.21 -6.53 -5.16
C ASN A 71 -2.33 -7.64 -5.73
N ASP A 72 -1.00 -7.47 -5.70
CA ASP A 72 -0.08 -8.55 -6.07
C ASP A 72 -0.31 -9.80 -5.22
N LEU A 73 -0.46 -9.62 -3.89
CA LEU A 73 -0.72 -10.72 -2.98
C LEU A 73 -2.14 -11.29 -3.14
N LEU A 74 -3.15 -10.44 -3.35
CA LEU A 74 -4.53 -10.86 -3.60
C LEU A 74 -4.65 -11.71 -4.87
N ASN A 75 -3.89 -11.42 -5.91
CA ASN A 75 -3.85 -12.22 -7.13
C ASN A 75 -3.35 -13.65 -6.90
N GLU A 76 -2.54 -13.85 -5.86
CA GLU A 76 -1.97 -15.17 -5.49
C GLU A 76 -2.75 -15.86 -4.36
N ILE A 77 -3.78 -15.21 -3.80
CA ILE A 77 -4.49 -15.71 -2.60
C ILE A 77 -5.19 -17.06 -2.83
N GLY A 78 -5.51 -17.39 -4.09
CA GLY A 78 -6.12 -18.67 -4.47
C GLY A 78 -5.32 -19.88 -3.99
N PHE A 79 -3.99 -19.75 -3.87
CA PHE A 79 -3.13 -20.79 -3.30
C PHE A 79 -3.55 -21.22 -1.88
N LEU A 80 -4.03 -20.29 -1.06
CA LEU A 80 -4.45 -20.57 0.32
C LEU A 80 -5.75 -21.40 0.39
N MET A 81 -6.49 -21.45 -0.72
CA MET A 81 -7.75 -22.19 -0.86
C MET A 81 -7.57 -23.55 -1.56
N GLU A 82 -6.34 -23.86 -1.99
CA GLU A 82 -6.06 -25.12 -2.69
C GLU A 82 -6.10 -26.33 -1.74
N ASP A 83 -6.82 -27.38 -2.13
CA ASP A 83 -6.90 -28.64 -1.38
C ASP A 83 -5.74 -29.57 -1.79
N PHE A 84 -4.51 -29.22 -1.41
CA PHE A 84 -3.31 -29.99 -1.68
C PHE A 84 -2.74 -30.62 -0.40
N LYS A 85 -2.12 -31.79 -0.56
CA LYS A 85 -1.34 -32.42 0.51
C LYS A 85 0.12 -31.97 0.42
N TYR A 86 0.41 -30.84 1.06
CA TYR A 86 1.78 -30.36 1.20
C TYR A 86 2.37 -30.70 2.57
N THR A 87 3.68 -30.92 2.61
CA THR A 87 4.42 -30.87 3.88
C THR A 87 4.55 -29.42 4.33
N PRO A 88 4.74 -29.13 5.63
CA PRO A 88 4.96 -27.76 6.11
C PRO A 88 6.08 -27.03 5.37
N ASN A 89 7.18 -27.73 5.03
CA ASN A 89 8.28 -27.13 4.27
C ASN A 89 7.83 -26.69 2.88
N GLN A 90 7.09 -27.52 2.16
CA GLN A 90 6.59 -27.19 0.83
C GLN A 90 5.63 -25.99 0.85
N VAL A 91 4.80 -25.87 1.90
CA VAL A 91 3.93 -24.68 2.06
C VAL A 91 4.77 -23.41 2.23
N LEU A 92 5.79 -23.44 3.10
CA LEU A 92 6.67 -22.29 3.32
C LEU A 92 7.47 -21.92 2.07
N GLU A 93 8.01 -22.90 1.36
CA GLU A 93 8.70 -22.68 0.07
C GLU A 93 7.76 -22.06 -0.98
N ARG A 94 6.50 -22.50 -1.03
CA ARG A 94 5.48 -21.93 -1.92
C ARG A 94 5.17 -20.48 -1.56
N CYS A 95 4.91 -20.19 -0.29
CA CYS A 95 4.70 -18.81 0.17
C CYS A 95 5.87 -17.90 -0.24
N TYR A 96 7.11 -18.34 0.00
CA TYR A 96 8.28 -17.59 -0.40
C TYR A 96 8.34 -17.36 -1.92
N SER A 97 8.06 -18.40 -2.72
CA SER A 97 8.10 -18.30 -4.18
C SER A 97 7.06 -17.35 -4.78
N LEU A 98 5.92 -17.14 -4.09
CA LEU A 98 4.89 -16.20 -4.48
C LEU A 98 5.27 -14.75 -4.11
N ILE A 99 5.88 -14.55 -2.95
CA ILE A 99 6.21 -13.22 -2.43
C ILE A 99 7.51 -12.65 -3.03
N ALA A 100 8.50 -13.49 -3.30
CA ALA A 100 9.81 -13.05 -3.76
C ALA A 100 9.78 -12.23 -5.07
N PRO A 101 8.97 -12.55 -6.09
CA PRO A 101 8.84 -11.70 -7.28
C PRO A 101 8.24 -10.33 -6.97
N VAL A 102 7.23 -10.27 -6.12
CA VAL A 102 6.58 -9.00 -5.69
C VAL A 102 7.58 -8.13 -4.95
N THR A 103 8.34 -8.72 -4.02
CA THR A 103 9.43 -8.05 -3.30
C THR A 103 10.44 -7.43 -4.26
N LYS A 104 10.89 -8.19 -5.28
CA LYS A 104 11.82 -7.70 -6.28
C LYS A 104 11.29 -6.49 -7.06
N LYS A 105 10.03 -6.52 -7.46
CA LYS A 105 9.38 -5.40 -8.15
C LYS A 105 9.28 -4.18 -7.23
N TYR A 106 8.88 -4.38 -5.97
CA TYR A 106 8.83 -3.32 -4.98
C TYR A 106 10.20 -2.66 -4.77
N GLU A 107 11.25 -3.44 -4.59
CA GLU A 107 12.63 -2.94 -4.49
C GLU A 107 13.06 -2.19 -5.76
N SER A 108 12.65 -2.64 -6.94
CA SER A 108 12.92 -1.97 -8.21
C SER A 108 12.25 -0.60 -8.29
N ILE A 109 10.99 -0.47 -7.82
CA ILE A 109 10.29 0.82 -7.74
C ILE A 109 11.11 1.79 -6.89
N VAL A 110 11.48 1.38 -5.67
CA VAL A 110 12.21 2.24 -4.73
C VAL A 110 13.60 2.59 -5.26
N THR A 111 14.29 1.63 -5.87
CA THR A 111 15.59 1.87 -6.52
C THR A 111 15.47 2.91 -7.62
N THR A 112 14.45 2.80 -8.48
CA THR A 112 14.21 3.76 -9.57
C THR A 112 13.95 5.16 -9.02
N LEU A 113 13.12 5.30 -7.97
CA LEU A 113 12.86 6.57 -7.31
C LEU A 113 14.13 7.17 -6.72
N GLN A 114 14.94 6.39 -6.02
CA GLN A 114 16.17 6.84 -5.36
C GLN A 114 17.30 7.21 -6.33
N THR A 115 17.35 6.55 -7.49
CA THR A 115 18.37 6.83 -8.53
C THR A 115 17.93 7.87 -9.54
N SER A 116 16.66 8.29 -9.51
CA SER A 116 16.12 9.31 -10.40
C SER A 116 16.74 10.69 -10.12
N LYS A 117 16.49 11.64 -11.02
CA LYS A 117 16.89 13.06 -10.81
C LYS A 117 15.95 13.80 -9.86
N ILE A 118 14.82 13.21 -9.51
CA ILE A 118 13.81 13.79 -8.61
C ILE A 118 14.38 13.73 -7.19
N ARG A 119 14.41 14.88 -6.52
CA ARG A 119 14.91 15.01 -5.13
C ARG A 119 13.71 15.14 -4.19
N ALA A 120 13.04 14.03 -3.93
CA ALA A 120 11.88 13.98 -3.06
C ALA A 120 12.15 13.16 -1.81
N ASN A 121 11.53 13.55 -0.69
CA ASN A 121 11.40 12.68 0.47
C ASN A 121 10.48 11.51 0.12
N LEU A 122 10.88 10.29 0.40
CA LEU A 122 10.13 9.08 0.09
C LEU A 122 9.58 8.44 1.36
N LEU A 123 8.27 8.19 1.38
CA LEU A 123 7.56 7.46 2.44
C LEU A 123 7.03 6.14 1.87
N LEU A 124 7.46 5.04 2.47
CA LEU A 124 6.96 3.70 2.15
C LEU A 124 5.85 3.33 3.13
N CYS A 125 4.73 2.82 2.63
CA CYS A 125 3.66 2.30 3.45
C CYS A 125 3.74 0.77 3.49
N THR A 126 3.52 0.17 4.67
CA THR A 126 3.19 -1.26 4.75
C THR A 126 1.78 -1.49 4.21
N VAL A 127 1.40 -2.75 3.97
CA VAL A 127 0.02 -3.12 3.67
C VAL A 127 -0.66 -3.54 4.98
N TYR A 128 -1.88 -3.08 5.22
CA TYR A 128 -2.68 -3.43 6.40
C TYR A 128 -3.32 -4.83 6.24
N GLU A 129 -3.89 -5.35 7.33
CA GLU A 129 -4.41 -6.72 7.37
C GLU A 129 -5.82 -6.89 6.79
N GLY A 130 -6.60 -5.82 6.68
CA GLY A 130 -8.01 -5.86 6.30
C GLY A 130 -8.92 -6.28 7.47
N ASP A 131 -10.24 -6.20 7.24
CA ASP A 131 -11.29 -6.74 8.12
C ASP A 131 -11.83 -8.05 7.51
N LEU A 132 -10.98 -9.08 7.48
CA LEU A 132 -11.25 -10.31 6.74
C LEU A 132 -12.10 -11.31 7.52
N GLU A 133 -12.04 -11.29 8.86
CA GLU A 133 -12.77 -12.21 9.73
C GLU A 133 -14.29 -11.96 9.61
N GLY A 134 -15.05 -13.04 9.43
CA GLY A 134 -16.50 -12.98 9.22
C GLY A 134 -16.94 -12.50 7.83
N SER A 135 -15.99 -12.25 6.93
CA SER A 135 -16.33 -11.91 5.53
C SER A 135 -16.67 -13.18 4.74
N VAL A 136 -17.62 -13.09 3.81
CA VAL A 136 -18.05 -14.22 2.98
C VAL A 136 -16.90 -14.77 2.11
N MET A 137 -15.97 -13.91 1.73
CA MET A 137 -14.92 -14.26 0.77
C MET A 137 -13.60 -14.66 1.43
N TYR A 138 -13.26 -14.11 2.58
CA TYR A 138 -11.91 -14.16 3.13
C TYR A 138 -11.80 -14.80 4.51
N ASP A 139 -12.91 -15.16 5.17
CA ASP A 139 -12.90 -15.67 6.55
C ASP A 139 -11.99 -16.90 6.71
N ASP A 140 -12.10 -17.87 5.81
CA ASP A 140 -11.33 -19.11 5.84
C ASP A 140 -9.80 -18.91 5.70
N ILE A 141 -9.39 -17.79 5.15
CA ILE A 141 -7.97 -17.48 4.89
C ILE A 141 -7.46 -16.26 5.67
N ALA A 142 -8.25 -15.69 6.56
CA ALA A 142 -7.92 -14.45 7.27
C ALA A 142 -6.57 -14.55 8.00
N ILE A 143 -6.30 -15.64 8.72
CA ILE A 143 -5.05 -15.84 9.46
C ILE A 143 -3.89 -16.14 8.49
N SER A 144 -4.11 -16.97 7.49
CA SER A 144 -3.07 -17.35 6.51
C SER A 144 -2.62 -16.14 5.68
N SER A 145 -3.55 -15.29 5.27
CA SER A 145 -3.25 -14.05 4.54
C SER A 145 -2.45 -13.06 5.38
N ARG A 146 -2.73 -12.93 6.69
CA ARG A 146 -1.91 -12.13 7.62
C ARG A 146 -0.46 -12.61 7.67
N THR A 147 -0.24 -13.93 7.65
CA THR A 147 1.11 -14.51 7.63
C THR A 147 1.85 -14.14 6.34
N MET A 148 1.21 -14.32 5.18
CA MET A 148 1.80 -13.95 3.90
C MET A 148 2.08 -12.43 3.81
N LEU A 149 1.13 -11.63 4.27
CA LEU A 149 1.27 -10.18 4.32
C LEU A 149 2.45 -9.75 5.20
N SER A 150 2.66 -10.44 6.34
CA SER A 150 3.79 -10.14 7.22
C SER A 150 5.14 -10.40 6.54
N LEU A 151 5.25 -11.44 5.70
CA LEU A 151 6.45 -11.71 4.90
C LEU A 151 6.71 -10.58 3.87
N PHE A 152 5.66 -10.08 3.22
CA PHE A 152 5.80 -8.96 2.30
C PHE A 152 6.17 -7.66 3.04
N ASN A 153 5.50 -7.35 4.15
CA ASN A 153 5.78 -6.17 4.94
C ASN A 153 7.22 -6.17 5.51
N ASP A 154 7.79 -7.33 5.85
CA ASP A 154 9.21 -7.44 6.18
C ASP A 154 10.11 -6.93 5.04
N SER A 155 9.73 -7.18 3.79
CA SER A 155 10.44 -6.65 2.61
C SER A 155 10.35 -5.14 2.51
N VAL A 156 9.20 -4.56 2.84
CA VAL A 156 9.02 -3.09 2.90
C VAL A 156 9.97 -2.49 3.95
N TYR A 157 10.05 -3.10 5.14
CA TYR A 157 10.99 -2.66 6.19
C TYR A 157 12.45 -2.82 5.79
N LYS A 158 12.81 -3.91 5.12
CA LYS A 158 14.18 -4.11 4.59
C LYS A 158 14.54 -3.03 3.59
N THR A 159 13.63 -2.72 2.67
CA THR A 159 13.80 -1.68 1.67
C THR A 159 13.93 -0.29 2.30
N HIS A 160 13.05 0.02 3.29
CA HIS A 160 13.17 1.22 4.11
C HIS A 160 14.56 1.36 4.73
N ASN A 161 15.05 0.32 5.39
CA ASN A 161 16.36 0.33 6.05
C ASN A 161 17.51 0.49 5.05
N MET A 162 17.43 -0.14 3.89
CA MET A 162 18.44 -0.06 2.83
C MET A 162 18.57 1.36 2.27
N PHE A 163 17.45 2.01 1.96
CA PHE A 163 17.42 3.31 1.28
C PHE A 163 17.25 4.50 2.24
N LYS A 164 17.08 4.24 3.55
CA LYS A 164 16.86 5.29 4.57
C LYS A 164 15.66 6.20 4.25
N THR A 165 14.59 5.62 3.75
CA THR A 165 13.32 6.31 3.45
C THR A 165 12.53 6.59 4.73
N GLY A 166 11.37 7.26 4.64
CA GLY A 166 10.33 7.20 5.66
C GLY A 166 9.61 5.84 5.61
N ILE A 167 9.00 5.47 6.70
CA ILE A 167 8.12 4.28 6.80
C ILE A 167 6.83 4.64 7.53
N LEU A 168 5.69 4.19 7.02
CA LEU A 168 4.39 4.33 7.65
C LEU A 168 3.75 2.95 7.80
N GLU A 169 3.59 2.54 9.07
CA GLU A 169 2.99 1.24 9.41
C GLU A 169 1.46 1.36 9.39
N LEU A 170 0.84 0.92 8.31
CA LEU A 170 -0.62 1.03 8.14
C LEU A 170 -1.41 0.15 9.10
N ARG A 171 -0.86 -0.95 9.58
CA ARG A 171 -1.52 -1.82 10.58
C ARG A 171 -1.76 -1.11 11.91
N HIS A 172 -1.03 -0.01 12.20
CA HIS A 172 -1.27 0.85 13.37
C HIS A 172 -2.27 1.98 13.12
N ILE A 173 -2.70 2.17 11.88
CA ILE A 173 -3.67 3.20 11.48
C ILE A 173 -5.05 2.56 11.29
N PHE A 174 -5.11 1.47 10.54
CA PHE A 174 -6.31 0.71 10.26
C PHE A 174 -6.52 -0.36 11.35
N THR A 175 -7.08 0.06 12.48
CA THR A 175 -7.19 -0.78 13.69
C THR A 175 -8.62 -1.12 14.06
N ASN A 176 -9.60 -0.48 13.46
CA ASN A 176 -11.02 -0.67 13.75
C ASN A 176 -11.78 -1.10 12.49
N LYS A 177 -12.89 -1.77 12.68
CA LYS A 177 -13.78 -2.19 11.60
C LYS A 177 -14.27 -1.02 10.75
N GLU A 178 -14.55 0.10 11.38
CA GLU A 178 -15.03 1.33 10.74
C GLU A 178 -13.97 1.97 9.81
N ASP A 179 -12.72 1.57 9.91
CA ASP A 179 -11.65 2.03 9.02
C ASP A 179 -11.76 1.43 7.62
N TYR A 180 -12.60 0.41 7.46
CA TYR A 180 -12.80 -0.33 6.22
C TYR A 180 -14.20 -0.14 5.65
N ALA A 181 -14.29 0.11 4.35
CA ALA A 181 -15.55 0.19 3.61
C ALA A 181 -16.08 -1.21 3.22
N ASN A 182 -15.18 -2.14 3.04
CA ASN A 182 -15.39 -3.57 2.80
C ASN A 182 -14.17 -4.32 3.38
N PRO A 183 -14.07 -5.66 3.29
CA PRO A 183 -12.97 -6.39 3.94
C PRO A 183 -11.54 -5.92 3.62
N ILE A 184 -11.33 -5.25 2.49
CA ILE A 184 -9.97 -4.91 2.02
C ILE A 184 -9.76 -3.43 1.66
N GLU A 185 -10.83 -2.60 1.65
CA GLU A 185 -10.73 -1.23 1.17
C GLU A 185 -10.93 -0.19 2.26
N PRO A 186 -10.21 0.95 2.23
CA PRO A 186 -10.37 2.01 3.21
C PRO A 186 -11.74 2.68 3.12
N SER A 187 -12.37 2.88 4.27
CA SER A 187 -13.54 3.75 4.40
C SER A 187 -13.14 5.24 4.39
N HIS A 188 -14.13 6.11 4.43
CA HIS A 188 -13.96 7.53 4.72
C HIS A 188 -13.14 7.78 6.02
N GLN A 189 -13.45 7.04 7.10
CA GLN A 189 -12.76 7.20 8.39
C GLN A 189 -11.32 6.70 8.34
N GLY A 190 -11.08 5.52 7.74
CA GLY A 190 -9.74 5.00 7.52
C GLY A 190 -8.91 5.92 6.62
N GLY A 191 -9.53 6.44 5.56
CA GLY A 191 -8.94 7.42 4.65
C GLY A 191 -8.56 8.73 5.35
N GLU A 192 -9.39 9.21 6.29
CA GLU A 192 -9.07 10.39 7.08
C GLU A 192 -7.86 10.18 7.97
N LYS A 193 -7.79 9.06 8.69
CA LYS A 193 -6.63 8.71 9.53
C LYS A 193 -5.34 8.64 8.73
N LEU A 194 -5.39 8.03 7.53
CA LEU A 194 -4.25 7.96 6.63
C LEU A 194 -3.83 9.36 6.18
N ALA A 195 -4.77 10.19 5.73
CA ALA A 195 -4.52 11.56 5.29
C ALA A 195 -3.84 12.40 6.39
N ASP A 196 -4.27 12.27 7.66
CA ASP A 196 -3.67 12.96 8.80
C ASP A 196 -2.19 12.61 8.96
N LYS A 197 -1.83 11.32 8.80
CA LYS A 197 -0.44 10.86 8.87
C LYS A 197 0.39 11.39 7.72
N LEU A 198 -0.15 11.36 6.50
CA LEU A 198 0.54 11.85 5.31
C LEU A 198 0.79 13.35 5.37
N VAL A 199 -0.22 14.14 5.75
CA VAL A 199 -0.08 15.60 5.92
C VAL A 199 0.91 15.93 7.05
N GLY A 200 0.83 15.22 8.17
CA GLY A 200 1.78 15.37 9.26
C GLY A 200 3.22 15.10 8.85
N TRP A 201 3.45 14.05 8.04
CA TRP A 201 4.77 13.73 7.52
C TRP A 201 5.31 14.81 6.56
N VAL A 202 4.49 15.29 5.62
CA VAL A 202 4.87 16.36 4.68
C VAL A 202 5.25 17.64 5.43
N ASN A 203 4.54 17.97 6.51
CA ASN A 203 4.83 19.14 7.32
C ASN A 203 6.14 19.00 8.13
N ALA A 204 6.44 17.78 8.58
CA ALA A 204 7.63 17.50 9.41
C ALA A 204 8.93 17.40 8.59
N THR A 205 8.84 17.09 7.29
CA THR A 205 10.00 16.83 6.42
C THR A 205 10.24 17.88 5.34
N GLY A 206 9.49 18.98 5.38
CA GLY A 206 9.55 20.01 4.35
C GLY A 206 10.09 21.38 4.69
#